data_7f5b81209d9595794a2884b6610cac6c
#
_entry.id   7f5b81209d9595794a2884b6610cac6c
#
_cell.length_a   1.000
_cell.length_b   1.000
_cell.length_c   1.000
_cell.angle_alpha   90.00
_cell.angle_beta   90.00
_cell.angle_gamma   90.00
#
_symmetry.space_group_name_H-M   'P 1'
#
loop_
_entity.id
_entity.type
_entity.pdbx_description
1 polymer ?
#
loop_
_entity_poly.entity_id
_entity_poly.type
_entity_poly.pdbx_seq_one_letter_code
_entity_poly.pdbx_strand_id
1 'polypeptide(L)'
;TGYVVRSTEDFNQLLLELNALGGKLIAYSDNGKLLAYAFVYAHSTHIEIDEMVYLNTKALMSILASLKSLNLPIRLSVSEKEDLSRIFPYASVEQSEYTNVRVNDYRILNDFFKLNVKSSEAFFMAAEKPLWFRENQ
;
A
#
# COMPACT_ATOMS: atom_id res chain seq x y z
N THR A 1 -10.23 -2.41 -5.03
CA THR A 1 -9.02 -2.01 -4.33
C THR A 1 -9.29 -0.74 -3.54
N GLY A 2 -9.28 -0.88 -2.19
CA GLY A 2 -9.41 0.27 -1.32
C GLY A 2 -8.12 1.11 -1.35
N TYR A 3 -8.23 2.42 -1.45
CA TYR A 3 -7.12 3.35 -1.25
C TYR A 3 -7.56 4.46 -0.30
N VAL A 4 -6.60 5.00 0.43
CA VAL A 4 -6.85 6.13 1.32
C VAL A 4 -6.94 7.40 0.48
N VAL A 5 -8.08 8.09 0.55
CA VAL A 5 -8.19 9.43 -0.02
C VAL A 5 -7.53 10.40 0.95
N ARG A 6 -6.46 11.03 0.50
CA ARG A 6 -5.68 11.97 1.30
C ARG A 6 -5.94 13.40 0.86
N SER A 7 -6.05 14.29 1.82
CA SER A 7 -5.99 15.74 1.55
C SER A 7 -4.56 16.16 1.20
N THR A 8 -4.42 17.38 0.69
CA THR A 8 -3.08 17.95 0.45
C THR A 8 -2.27 18.06 1.75
N GLU A 9 -2.93 18.34 2.87
CA GLU A 9 -2.30 18.43 4.18
C GLU A 9 -1.78 17.07 4.65
N ASP A 10 -2.60 16.01 4.52
CA ASP A 10 -2.19 14.64 4.85
C ASP A 10 -0.99 14.21 4.01
N PHE A 11 -1.00 14.53 2.71
CA PHE A 11 0.11 14.18 1.82
C PHE A 11 1.40 14.94 2.17
N ASN A 12 1.29 16.22 2.51
CA ASN A 12 2.44 17.00 2.96
C ASN A 12 3.01 16.47 4.28
N GLN A 13 2.15 16.08 5.23
CA GLN A 13 2.59 15.46 6.48
C GLN A 13 3.34 14.15 6.21
N LEU A 14 2.82 13.30 5.34
CA LEU A 14 3.51 12.07 4.92
C LEU A 14 4.87 12.33 4.29
N LEU A 15 5.00 13.39 3.47
CA LEU A 15 6.30 13.76 2.88
C LEU A 15 7.30 14.23 3.94
N LEU A 16 6.85 14.94 4.98
CA LEU A 16 7.70 15.32 6.10
C LEU A 16 8.18 14.09 6.86
N GLU A 17 7.30 13.15 7.16
CA GLU A 17 7.63 11.89 7.82
C GLU A 17 8.58 11.04 6.97
N LEU A 18 8.29 10.89 5.68
CA LEU A 18 9.13 10.19 4.73
C LEU A 18 10.57 10.74 4.75
N ASN A 19 10.71 12.06 4.64
CA ASN A 19 12.02 12.72 4.66
C ASN A 19 12.73 12.56 6.00
N ALA A 20 12.01 12.68 7.13
CA ALA A 20 12.57 12.50 8.47
C ALA A 20 13.13 11.09 8.68
N LEU A 21 12.55 10.08 8.04
CA LEU A 21 12.97 8.70 8.08
C LEU A 21 14.02 8.35 6.98
N GLY A 22 14.48 9.35 6.23
CA GLY A 22 15.48 9.14 5.16
C GLY A 22 14.91 8.57 3.86
N GLY A 23 13.58 8.52 3.75
CA GLY A 23 12.90 8.11 2.52
C GLY A 23 12.86 9.20 1.45
N LYS A 24 12.42 8.83 0.27
CA LYS A 24 12.28 9.74 -0.89
C LYS A 24 10.99 9.45 -1.64
N LEU A 25 10.34 10.53 -2.11
CA LEU A 25 9.28 10.43 -3.11
C LEU A 25 9.91 10.37 -4.50
N ILE A 26 9.58 9.35 -5.26
CA ILE A 26 9.90 9.23 -6.67
C ILE A 26 8.59 9.34 -7.45
N ALA A 27 8.58 10.14 -8.51
CA ALA A 27 7.40 10.33 -9.34
C ALA A 27 7.76 10.16 -10.82
N TYR A 28 6.83 9.58 -11.57
CA TYR A 28 6.92 9.47 -13.03
C TYR A 28 5.79 10.25 -13.69
N SER A 29 6.18 11.16 -14.57
CA SER A 29 5.24 11.95 -15.37
C SER A 29 5.51 11.77 -16.85
N ASP A 30 4.46 11.79 -17.66
CA ASP A 30 4.54 11.78 -19.12
C ASP A 30 3.61 12.86 -19.67
N ASN A 31 4.13 13.72 -20.57
CA ASN A 31 3.41 14.87 -21.12
C ASN A 31 2.77 15.78 -20.05
N GLY A 32 3.46 16.01 -18.93
CA GLY A 32 2.99 16.84 -17.83
C GLY A 32 1.92 16.20 -16.94
N LYS A 33 1.56 14.94 -17.19
CA LYS A 33 0.62 14.18 -16.37
C LYS A 33 1.36 13.21 -15.47
N LEU A 34 1.10 13.27 -14.14
CA LEU A 34 1.60 12.31 -13.19
C LEU A 34 0.96 10.94 -13.44
N LEU A 35 1.77 9.92 -13.65
CA LEU A 35 1.31 8.56 -13.96
C LEU A 35 1.70 7.53 -12.90
N ALA A 36 2.69 7.83 -12.06
CA ALA A 36 3.05 7.01 -10.90
C ALA A 36 3.81 7.82 -9.87
N TYR A 37 3.74 7.36 -8.61
CA TYR A 37 4.66 7.77 -7.57
C TYR A 37 4.96 6.60 -6.63
N ALA A 38 6.07 6.70 -5.89
CA ALA A 38 6.46 5.73 -4.88
C ALA A 38 7.15 6.40 -3.70
N PHE A 39 6.91 5.89 -2.49
CA PHE A 39 7.69 6.18 -1.29
C PHE A 39 8.77 5.12 -1.15
N VAL A 40 10.02 5.55 -1.15
CA VAL A 40 11.16 4.65 -1.29
C VAL A 40 12.16 4.89 -0.18
N TYR A 41 12.61 3.81 0.45
CA TYR A 41 13.69 3.79 1.43
C TYR A 41 14.87 2.97 0.88
N ALA A 42 16.05 3.56 0.84
CA ALA A 42 17.25 2.86 0.45
C ALA A 42 17.99 2.37 1.69
N HIS A 43 17.97 1.06 1.91
CA HIS A 43 18.75 0.39 2.95
C HIS A 43 20.10 -0.08 2.40
N SER A 44 20.99 -0.54 3.27
CA SER A 44 22.29 -1.05 2.87
C SER A 44 22.22 -2.34 2.02
N THR A 45 21.16 -3.12 2.17
CA THR A 45 21.00 -4.45 1.54
C THR A 45 19.89 -4.51 0.51
N HIS A 46 18.95 -3.57 0.53
CA HIS A 46 17.79 -3.57 -0.37
C HIS A 46 17.17 -2.18 -0.46
N ILE A 47 16.31 -2.02 -1.43
CA ILE A 47 15.42 -0.85 -1.59
C ILE A 47 14.03 -1.32 -1.19
N GLU A 48 13.39 -0.59 -0.29
CA GLU A 48 12.02 -0.83 0.12
C GLU A 48 11.11 0.21 -0.51
N ILE A 49 10.04 -0.25 -1.15
CA ILE A 49 8.95 0.59 -1.66
C ILE A 49 7.75 0.32 -0.76
N ASP A 50 7.49 1.27 0.14
CA ASP A 50 6.44 1.19 1.15
C ASP A 50 5.06 1.46 0.55
N GLU A 51 4.98 2.47 -0.31
CA GLU A 51 3.78 2.81 -1.05
C GLU A 51 4.10 3.07 -2.52
N MET A 52 3.30 2.52 -3.41
CA MET A 52 3.39 2.77 -4.84
C MET A 52 2.01 2.86 -5.46
N VAL A 53 1.78 3.93 -6.21
CA VAL A 53 0.58 4.12 -7.01
C VAL A 53 0.99 4.31 -8.46
N TYR A 54 0.34 3.60 -9.37
CA TYR A 54 0.60 3.70 -10.81
C TYR A 54 -0.67 3.51 -11.63
N LEU A 55 -0.74 4.18 -12.75
CA LEU A 55 -1.92 4.13 -13.64
C LEU A 55 -1.79 3.07 -14.74
N ASN A 56 -0.59 2.59 -15.01
CA ASN A 56 -0.33 1.56 -16.03
C ASN A 56 1.03 0.89 -15.81
N THR A 57 1.24 -0.24 -16.48
CA THR A 57 2.48 -1.03 -16.39
C THR A 57 3.73 -0.25 -16.81
N LYS A 58 3.63 0.65 -17.82
CA LYS A 58 4.76 1.49 -18.24
C LYS A 58 5.22 2.38 -17.10
N ALA A 59 4.28 2.99 -16.37
CA ALA A 59 4.59 3.85 -15.23
C ALA A 59 5.22 3.07 -14.07
N LEU A 60 4.68 1.89 -13.74
CA LEU A 60 5.27 0.95 -12.78
C LEU A 60 6.72 0.64 -13.15
N MET A 61 6.96 0.18 -14.39
CA MET A 61 8.30 -0.18 -14.85
C MET A 61 9.26 1.01 -14.87
N SER A 62 8.78 2.22 -15.15
CA SER A 62 9.60 3.44 -15.15
C SER A 62 10.11 3.78 -13.76
N ILE A 63 9.27 3.68 -12.72
CA ILE A 63 9.70 3.85 -11.32
C ILE A 63 10.76 2.80 -10.96
N LEU A 64 10.49 1.51 -11.22
CA LEU A 64 11.43 0.44 -10.87
C LEU A 64 12.75 0.53 -11.64
N ALA A 65 12.71 0.93 -12.92
CA ALA A 65 13.90 1.15 -13.73
C ALA A 65 14.78 2.27 -13.17
N SER A 66 14.21 3.35 -12.63
CA SER A 66 14.96 4.44 -12.01
C SER A 66 15.76 3.98 -10.79
N LEU A 67 15.27 2.95 -10.07
CA LEU A 67 15.93 2.39 -8.89
C LEU A 67 17.02 1.37 -9.23
N LYS A 68 17.01 0.84 -10.45
CA LYS A 68 17.95 -0.19 -10.88
C LYS A 68 19.43 0.26 -10.81
N SER A 69 19.69 1.55 -10.95
CA SER A 69 21.04 2.10 -10.85
C SER A 69 21.71 1.90 -9.49
N LEU A 70 20.92 1.66 -8.44
CA LEU A 70 21.41 1.38 -7.09
C LEU A 70 21.91 -0.08 -6.94
N ASN A 71 21.64 -0.94 -7.91
CA ASN A 71 22.09 -2.34 -7.95
C ASN A 71 21.78 -3.15 -6.67
N LEU A 72 20.63 -2.89 -6.06
CA LEU A 72 20.13 -3.55 -4.87
C LEU A 72 18.80 -4.27 -5.16
N PRO A 73 18.49 -5.36 -4.46
CA PRO A 73 17.17 -5.97 -4.52
C PRO A 73 16.08 -4.97 -4.15
N ILE A 74 14.96 -5.03 -4.86
CA ILE A 74 13.79 -4.18 -4.58
C ILE A 74 12.73 -5.03 -3.90
N ARG A 75 12.22 -4.54 -2.76
CA ARG A 75 11.04 -5.06 -2.08
C ARG A 75 9.89 -4.12 -2.31
N LEU A 76 8.79 -4.67 -2.79
CA LEU A 76 7.57 -3.93 -3.09
C LEU A 76 6.41 -4.54 -2.33
N SER A 77 5.78 -3.74 -1.46
CA SER A 77 4.56 -4.12 -0.78
C SER A 77 3.35 -3.88 -1.68
N VAL A 78 2.57 -4.91 -1.92
CA VAL A 78 1.36 -4.83 -2.75
C VAL A 78 0.19 -5.52 -2.06
N SER A 79 -1.02 -5.16 -2.47
CA SER A 79 -2.21 -5.88 -2.03
C SER A 79 -2.17 -7.33 -2.51
N GLU A 80 -2.62 -8.28 -1.69
CA GLU A 80 -2.76 -9.69 -2.06
C GLU A 80 -3.57 -9.88 -3.36
N LYS A 81 -4.47 -8.96 -3.66
CA LYS A 81 -5.29 -8.99 -4.89
C LYS A 81 -4.56 -8.51 -6.13
N GLU A 82 -3.38 -7.93 -5.98
CA GLU A 82 -2.61 -7.41 -7.10
C GLU A 82 -1.64 -8.48 -7.60
N ASP A 83 -2.04 -9.17 -8.66
CA ASP A 83 -1.21 -10.20 -9.27
C ASP A 83 -0.18 -9.57 -10.23
N LEU A 84 1.06 -9.47 -9.74
CA LEU A 84 2.22 -9.01 -10.51
C LEU A 84 3.02 -10.16 -11.13
N SER A 85 2.61 -11.41 -11.01
CA SER A 85 3.35 -12.59 -11.47
C SER A 85 3.64 -12.58 -12.97
N ARG A 86 2.75 -11.98 -13.77
CA ARG A 86 2.95 -11.83 -15.23
C ARG A 86 4.03 -10.80 -15.58
N ILE A 87 4.25 -9.81 -14.71
CA ILE A 87 5.25 -8.76 -14.91
C ILE A 87 6.59 -9.21 -14.33
N PHE A 88 6.57 -9.88 -13.19
CA PHE A 88 7.74 -10.35 -12.45
C PHE A 88 7.69 -11.86 -12.17
N PRO A 89 7.81 -12.71 -13.21
CA PRO A 89 7.63 -14.17 -13.07
C PRO A 89 8.70 -14.84 -12.17
N TYR A 90 9.79 -14.15 -11.89
CA TYR A 90 10.90 -14.68 -11.06
C TYR A 90 11.00 -13.97 -9.69
N ALA A 91 10.04 -13.11 -9.35
CA ALA A 91 10.02 -12.48 -8.03
C ALA A 91 9.64 -13.51 -6.96
N SER A 92 10.31 -13.47 -5.83
CA SER A 92 9.86 -14.17 -4.63
C SER A 92 8.70 -13.40 -4.01
N VAL A 93 7.65 -14.12 -3.63
CA VAL A 93 6.47 -13.54 -2.98
C VAL A 93 6.41 -14.06 -1.56
N GLU A 94 6.38 -13.15 -0.60
CA GLU A 94 6.15 -13.44 0.81
C GLU A 94 4.83 -12.80 1.23
N GLN A 95 4.01 -13.55 1.94
CA GLN A 95 2.80 -13.00 2.54
C GLN A 95 3.13 -12.55 3.96
N SER A 96 2.82 -11.31 4.28
CA SER A 96 3.00 -10.75 5.62
C SER A 96 1.73 -10.07 6.10
N GLU A 97 1.50 -10.11 7.41
CA GLU A 97 0.45 -9.33 8.04
C GLU A 97 0.89 -7.87 8.09
N TYR A 98 0.09 -6.99 7.48
CA TYR A 98 0.42 -5.57 7.41
C TYR A 98 0.03 -4.81 8.68
N THR A 99 -1.06 -5.20 9.32
CA THR A 99 -1.62 -4.46 10.46
C THR A 99 -2.23 -5.39 11.49
N ASN A 100 -1.88 -5.19 12.75
CA ASN A 100 -2.56 -5.79 13.89
C ASN A 100 -3.62 -4.81 14.40
N VAL A 101 -4.88 -5.23 14.43
CA VAL A 101 -5.99 -4.41 14.89
C VAL A 101 -6.53 -4.94 16.21
N ARG A 102 -6.61 -4.07 17.21
CA ARG A 102 -7.32 -4.34 18.45
C ARG A 102 -8.62 -3.55 18.48
N VAL A 103 -9.73 -4.24 18.59
CA VAL A 103 -11.05 -3.61 18.76
C VAL A 103 -11.31 -3.39 20.25
N ASN A 104 -11.32 -2.15 20.69
CA ASN A 104 -11.63 -1.81 22.08
C ASN A 104 -13.15 -1.69 22.31
N ASP A 105 -13.89 -1.20 21.32
CA ASP A 105 -15.35 -1.13 21.36
C ASP A 105 -15.94 -1.42 19.98
N TYR A 106 -16.55 -2.61 19.86
CA TYR A 106 -17.16 -3.05 18.59
C TYR A 106 -18.40 -2.22 18.21
N ARG A 107 -19.06 -1.55 19.16
CA ARG A 107 -20.25 -0.74 18.90
C ARG A 107 -19.90 0.48 18.05
N ILE A 108 -18.77 1.13 18.34
CA ILE A 108 -18.25 2.25 17.54
C ILE A 108 -17.97 1.79 16.11
N LEU A 109 -17.38 0.61 15.93
CA LEU A 109 -17.10 0.07 14.60
C LEU A 109 -18.37 -0.34 13.86
N ASN A 110 -19.36 -0.92 14.58
CA ASN A 110 -20.66 -1.21 14.00
C ASN A 110 -21.33 0.03 13.42
N ASP A 111 -21.31 1.13 14.17
CA ASP A 111 -21.93 2.39 13.75
C ASP A 111 -21.16 2.99 12.56
N PHE A 112 -19.83 2.95 12.62
CA PHE A 112 -18.98 3.51 11.57
C PHE A 112 -19.09 2.73 10.25
N PHE A 113 -19.01 1.41 10.31
CA PHE A 113 -19.06 0.55 9.12
C PHE A 113 -20.47 0.04 8.80
N LYS A 114 -21.50 0.44 9.57
CA LYS A 114 -22.87 -0.04 9.45
C LYS A 114 -22.96 -1.59 9.51
N LEU A 115 -22.15 -2.18 10.37
CA LEU A 115 -22.12 -3.61 10.59
C LEU A 115 -23.23 -4.00 11.59
N ASN A 116 -23.67 -5.24 11.53
CA ASN A 116 -24.62 -5.78 12.49
C ASN A 116 -23.98 -6.94 13.26
N VAL A 117 -22.90 -6.64 13.99
CA VAL A 117 -22.24 -7.62 14.87
C VAL A 117 -22.56 -7.33 16.34
N LYS A 118 -22.73 -8.36 17.13
CA LYS A 118 -23.23 -8.26 18.51
C LYS A 118 -22.15 -8.39 19.57
N SER A 119 -20.90 -8.64 19.17
CA SER A 119 -19.76 -8.76 20.08
C SER A 119 -18.44 -8.46 19.36
N SER A 120 -17.38 -8.15 20.13
CA SER A 120 -16.03 -8.01 19.57
C SER A 120 -15.54 -9.29 18.89
N GLU A 121 -15.88 -10.45 19.47
CA GLU A 121 -15.52 -11.76 18.92
C GLU A 121 -16.19 -11.98 17.56
N ALA A 122 -17.50 -11.69 17.46
CA ALA A 122 -18.22 -11.77 16.19
C ALA A 122 -17.67 -10.79 15.15
N PHE A 123 -17.18 -9.61 15.57
CA PHE A 123 -16.51 -8.66 14.68
C PHE A 123 -15.20 -9.26 14.12
N PHE A 124 -14.35 -9.84 14.96
CA PHE A 124 -13.11 -10.47 14.49
C PHE A 124 -13.37 -11.66 13.57
N MET A 125 -14.30 -12.53 13.89
CA MET A 125 -14.68 -13.64 13.01
C MET A 125 -15.23 -13.16 11.66
N ALA A 126 -15.88 -12.02 11.64
CA ALA A 126 -16.35 -11.42 10.40
C ALA A 126 -15.21 -10.71 9.64
N ALA A 127 -14.21 -10.19 10.35
CA ALA A 127 -13.04 -9.53 9.77
C ALA A 127 -11.99 -10.51 9.20
N GLU A 128 -11.94 -11.76 9.69
CA GLU A 128 -11.15 -12.83 9.06
C GLU A 128 -11.62 -13.16 7.64
N LYS A 129 -12.90 -12.91 7.36
CA LYS A 129 -13.39 -12.84 5.98
C LYS A 129 -13.25 -11.37 5.56
N PRO A 130 -12.44 -11.04 4.55
CA PRO A 130 -12.09 -9.65 4.25
C PRO A 130 -13.35 -8.79 4.05
N LEU A 131 -13.81 -8.17 5.13
CA LEU A 131 -15.04 -7.36 5.17
C LEU A 131 -14.94 -6.12 4.28
N TRP A 132 -13.77 -5.54 4.18
CA TRP A 132 -13.49 -4.42 3.28
C TRP A 132 -13.54 -4.81 1.80
N PHE A 133 -13.59 -6.11 1.50
CA PHE A 133 -13.68 -6.64 0.16
C PHE A 133 -15.03 -7.21 -0.18
N ARG A 134 -15.97 -7.18 0.71
CA ARG A 134 -17.37 -7.38 0.37
C ARG A 134 -17.88 -6.07 -0.21
N GLU A 135 -17.48 -5.81 -1.46
CA GLU A 135 -18.24 -4.92 -2.31
C GLU A 135 -19.67 -5.46 -2.33
N ASN A 136 -20.58 -4.66 -1.79
CA ASN A 136 -22.00 -4.65 -2.08
C ASN A 136 -22.61 -6.01 -2.47
N GLN A 137 -23.03 -6.72 -1.48
CA GLN A 137 -24.21 -7.58 -1.60
C GLN A 137 -25.44 -6.86 -1.05
#